data_754a8bb0854d20dec213c59337d34f62
#
_entry.id   754a8bb0854d20dec213c59337d34f62
#
_cell.length_a   1.000
_cell.length_b   1.000
_cell.length_c   1.000
_cell.angle_alpha   90.00
_cell.angle_beta   90.00
_cell.angle_gamma   90.00
#
_symmetry.space_group_name_H-M   'P 1'
#
loop_
_entity.id
_entity.type
_entity.pdbx_description
1 polymer ?
#
loop_
_entity_poly.entity_id
_entity_poly.type
_entity_poly.pdbx_seq_one_letter_code
_entity_poly.pdbx_strand_id
1 'polypeptide(L)'
;MATTFIDKARITVRAGNGGNGAVAFHREKYVAAGGPDGGDGGKGGSIILQVDDNMSTLMDFRYKRKYVAENGVDGQGGRKSGKDGANLVIRVPRGTLVRDAETNEIIQDMSGSEPYVLCKGGRGGWGNMHFATPTRQVPRFAKAGLPGESHDVFLELKLLADVGLIGFPNVGKSTLLSVVSKAQPKLS
;
A
#
# COMPACT_ATOMS: atom_id res chain seq x y z
N MET A 1 -35.33 6.21 -10.19
CA MET A 1 -34.54 5.34 -9.33
C MET A 1 -33.27 6.05 -8.88
N ALA A 2 -32.95 5.93 -7.62
CA ALA A 2 -31.74 6.57 -7.12
C ALA A 2 -30.51 5.85 -7.66
N THR A 3 -29.57 6.61 -8.10
CA THR A 3 -28.30 6.05 -8.50
C THR A 3 -27.55 5.62 -7.26
N THR A 4 -27.18 4.38 -7.22
CA THR A 4 -26.42 3.87 -6.10
C THR A 4 -24.96 4.09 -6.37
N PHE A 5 -24.32 4.92 -5.59
CA PHE A 5 -22.89 5.07 -5.64
C PHE A 5 -22.27 4.03 -4.74
N ILE A 6 -21.17 3.48 -5.20
CA ILE A 6 -20.40 2.59 -4.36
C ILE A 6 -19.52 3.49 -3.51
N ASP A 7 -19.95 3.70 -2.31
CA ASP A 7 -19.27 4.60 -1.40
C ASP A 7 -18.48 3.88 -0.33
N LYS A 8 -18.52 2.56 -0.31
CA LYS A 8 -17.76 1.78 0.66
C LYS A 8 -17.37 0.43 0.06
N ALA A 9 -16.14 0.05 0.24
CA ALA A 9 -15.63 -1.25 -0.21
C ALA A 9 -14.61 -1.77 0.78
N ARG A 10 -14.56 -3.07 0.95
CA ARG A 10 -13.55 -3.71 1.79
C ARG A 10 -12.54 -4.39 0.90
N ILE A 11 -11.25 -4.12 1.15
CA ILE A 11 -10.17 -4.75 0.42
C ILE A 11 -9.14 -5.29 1.38
N THR A 12 -8.41 -6.28 0.94
CA THR A 12 -7.26 -6.84 1.63
C THR A 12 -6.02 -6.43 0.86
N VAL A 13 -5.07 -5.83 1.53
CA VAL A 13 -3.82 -5.40 0.91
C VAL A 13 -2.65 -6.08 1.61
N ARG A 14 -1.69 -6.51 0.82
CA ARG A 14 -0.50 -7.17 1.33
C ARG A 14 0.71 -6.66 0.59
N ALA A 15 1.66 -6.11 1.32
CA ALA A 15 2.94 -5.76 0.74
C ALA A 15 3.77 -7.01 0.49
N GLY A 16 4.76 -6.90 -0.37
CA GLY A 16 5.63 -8.01 -0.68
C GLY A 16 6.56 -8.35 0.48
N ASN A 17 6.94 -9.59 0.57
CA ASN A 17 7.92 -10.04 1.57
C ASN A 17 9.32 -9.72 1.07
N GLY A 18 10.24 -9.49 2.00
CA GLY A 18 11.64 -9.36 1.65
C GLY A 18 12.21 -10.70 1.22
N GLY A 19 13.15 -10.67 0.29
CA GLY A 19 13.88 -11.85 -0.11
C GLY A 19 14.87 -12.30 0.95
N ASN A 20 15.27 -13.54 0.92
CA ASN A 20 16.21 -14.08 1.88
C ASN A 20 17.64 -13.74 1.48
N GLY A 21 18.50 -13.57 2.48
CA GLY A 21 19.93 -13.48 2.24
C GLY A 21 20.47 -14.83 1.81
N ALA A 22 21.52 -14.81 1.03
CA ALA A 22 22.14 -16.02 0.53
C ALA A 22 23.29 -16.47 1.42
N VAL A 23 23.51 -17.77 1.46
CA VAL A 23 24.71 -18.36 2.04
C VAL A 23 25.55 -18.87 0.88
N ALA A 24 26.65 -18.19 0.60
CA ALA A 24 27.53 -18.57 -0.50
C ALA A 24 28.98 -18.24 -0.13
N PHE A 25 29.92 -18.90 -0.81
CA PHE A 25 31.34 -18.69 -0.57
C PHE A 25 32.00 -18.49 -1.91
N HIS A 26 32.97 -17.60 -1.92
CA HIS A 26 33.74 -17.32 -3.12
C HIS A 26 34.50 -18.57 -3.52
N ARG A 27 34.45 -18.89 -4.79
CA ARG A 27 35.18 -20.05 -5.33
C ARG A 27 35.99 -19.64 -6.52
N GLU A 28 37.24 -19.97 -6.47
CA GLU A 28 38.14 -19.77 -7.59
C GLU A 28 38.92 -21.03 -7.83
N LYS A 29 39.47 -21.14 -9.02
CA LYS A 29 40.39 -22.23 -9.33
C LYS A 29 41.57 -22.15 -8.38
N TYR A 30 41.90 -23.27 -7.77
CA TYR A 30 42.98 -23.38 -6.80
C TYR A 30 42.74 -22.74 -5.44
N VAL A 31 41.52 -22.23 -5.19
CA VAL A 31 41.16 -21.73 -3.87
C VAL A 31 40.09 -22.64 -3.31
N ALA A 32 40.43 -23.39 -2.27
CA ALA A 32 39.53 -24.39 -1.73
C ALA A 32 38.34 -23.78 -1.03
N ALA A 33 38.55 -22.67 -0.33
CA ALA A 33 37.48 -21.98 0.39
C ALA A 33 37.78 -20.51 0.39
N GLY A 34 36.95 -19.76 -0.28
CA GLY A 34 37.00 -18.31 -0.24
C GLY A 34 36.15 -17.78 0.89
N GLY A 35 36.13 -16.46 1.04
CA GLY A 35 35.30 -15.79 2.02
C GLY A 35 33.80 -15.85 1.66
N PRO A 36 32.96 -15.47 2.60
CA PRO A 36 31.53 -15.45 2.35
C PRO A 36 31.19 -14.41 1.30
N ASP A 37 30.36 -14.78 0.34
CA ASP A 37 29.95 -13.89 -0.72
C ASP A 37 28.46 -13.97 -1.03
N GLY A 38 27.66 -14.42 -0.07
CA GLY A 38 26.22 -14.41 -0.22
C GLY A 38 25.67 -12.99 -0.19
N GLY A 39 24.89 -12.65 -1.19
CA GLY A 39 24.25 -11.34 -1.29
C GLY A 39 22.97 -11.24 -0.49
N ASP A 40 22.46 -10.02 -0.38
CA ASP A 40 21.27 -9.73 0.39
C ASP A 40 20.02 -10.01 -0.42
N GLY A 41 18.91 -10.31 0.26
CA GLY A 41 17.62 -10.36 -0.40
C GLY A 41 17.12 -8.95 -0.72
N GLY A 42 16.31 -8.85 -1.74
CA GLY A 42 15.67 -7.58 -2.11
C GLY A 42 14.52 -7.26 -1.19
N LYS A 43 14.10 -5.99 -1.17
CA LYS A 43 12.94 -5.57 -0.40
C LYS A 43 11.67 -6.02 -1.11
N GLY A 44 10.63 -6.30 -0.34
CA GLY A 44 9.30 -6.49 -0.92
C GLY A 44 8.71 -5.16 -1.37
N GLY A 45 7.82 -5.21 -2.34
CA GLY A 45 7.12 -4.03 -2.82
C GLY A 45 6.11 -3.54 -1.79
N SER A 46 5.86 -2.24 -1.79
CA SER A 46 4.90 -1.61 -0.90
C SER A 46 3.56 -1.40 -1.62
N ILE A 47 2.50 -1.26 -0.84
CA ILE A 47 1.19 -0.88 -1.36
C ILE A 47 1.05 0.63 -1.16
N ILE A 48 0.83 1.33 -2.24
CA ILE A 48 0.75 2.79 -2.23
C ILE A 48 -0.63 3.21 -2.75
N LEU A 49 -1.29 4.09 -2.00
CA LEU A 49 -2.54 4.69 -2.44
C LEU A 49 -2.26 6.01 -3.13
N GLN A 50 -2.87 6.23 -4.27
CA GLN A 50 -2.71 7.44 -5.05
C GLN A 50 -4.07 7.96 -5.48
N VAL A 51 -4.30 9.24 -5.28
CA VAL A 51 -5.55 9.86 -5.73
C VAL A 51 -5.55 9.97 -7.25
N ASP A 52 -6.67 9.60 -7.84
CA ASP A 52 -6.90 9.75 -9.28
C ASP A 52 -8.19 10.56 -9.46
N ASP A 53 -8.04 11.77 -9.95
CA ASP A 53 -9.17 12.68 -10.11
C ASP A 53 -10.13 12.23 -11.22
N ASN A 54 -9.72 11.28 -12.03
CA ASN A 54 -10.61 10.71 -13.04
C ASN A 54 -11.53 9.63 -12.49
N MET A 55 -11.30 9.21 -11.26
CA MET A 55 -12.16 8.23 -10.60
C MET A 55 -13.20 8.95 -9.76
N SER A 56 -14.43 8.47 -9.84
CA SER A 56 -15.52 9.05 -9.07
C SER A 56 -16.27 8.04 -8.22
N THR A 57 -15.85 6.79 -8.24
CA THR A 57 -16.55 5.73 -7.53
C THR A 57 -15.56 4.65 -7.09
N LEU A 58 -15.96 3.90 -6.08
CA LEU A 58 -15.19 2.75 -5.58
C LEU A 58 -15.65 1.43 -6.20
N MET A 59 -16.38 1.49 -7.31
CA MET A 59 -16.98 0.29 -7.90
C MET A 59 -15.93 -0.78 -8.24
N ASP A 60 -14.78 -0.39 -8.72
CA ASP A 60 -13.75 -1.36 -9.10
C ASP A 60 -13.33 -2.23 -7.93
N PHE A 61 -13.42 -1.72 -6.72
CA PHE A 61 -13.03 -2.45 -5.52
C PHE A 61 -14.05 -3.49 -5.09
N ARG A 62 -15.20 -3.52 -5.72
CA ARG A 62 -16.15 -4.61 -5.53
C ARG A 62 -15.74 -5.84 -6.29
N TYR A 63 -15.07 -5.66 -7.41
CA TYR A 63 -14.67 -6.77 -8.26
C TYR A 63 -13.30 -7.29 -7.88
N LYS A 64 -12.37 -6.41 -7.58
CA LYS A 64 -11.05 -6.81 -7.13
C LYS A 64 -10.88 -6.36 -5.69
N ARG A 65 -10.80 -7.33 -4.80
CA ARG A 65 -10.73 -7.06 -3.35
C ARG A 65 -9.39 -7.42 -2.73
N LYS A 66 -8.50 -8.02 -3.49
CA LYS A 66 -7.22 -8.45 -2.96
C LYS A 66 -6.11 -7.84 -3.80
N TYR A 67 -5.18 -7.19 -3.11
CA TYR A 67 -4.06 -6.51 -3.74
C TYR A 67 -2.78 -6.95 -3.06
N VAL A 68 -1.87 -7.50 -3.85
CA VAL A 68 -0.61 -8.05 -3.34
C VAL A 68 0.53 -7.44 -4.15
N ALA A 69 1.48 -6.82 -3.47
CA ALA A 69 2.67 -6.31 -4.13
C ALA A 69 3.71 -7.43 -4.29
N GLU A 70 4.68 -7.19 -5.11
CA GLU A 70 5.68 -8.18 -5.49
C GLU A 70 6.69 -8.42 -4.36
N ASN A 71 7.07 -9.67 -4.16
CA ASN A 71 8.09 -10.01 -3.17
C ASN A 71 9.47 -9.62 -3.69
N GLY A 72 10.39 -9.38 -2.76
CA GLY A 72 11.79 -9.24 -3.11
C GLY A 72 12.38 -10.58 -3.50
N VAL A 73 13.40 -10.53 -4.33
CA VAL A 73 14.10 -11.73 -4.79
C VAL A 73 15.21 -12.08 -3.81
N ASP A 74 15.44 -13.35 -3.60
CA ASP A 74 16.50 -13.81 -2.71
C ASP A 74 17.88 -13.40 -3.24
N GLY A 75 18.81 -13.20 -2.33
CA GLY A 75 20.19 -12.95 -2.70
C GLY A 75 20.83 -14.16 -3.35
N GLN A 76 21.94 -13.93 -4.00
CA GLN A 76 22.70 -14.98 -4.70
C GLN A 76 24.17 -14.89 -4.35
N GLY A 77 24.92 -15.88 -4.77
CA GLY A 77 26.37 -15.87 -4.62
C GLY A 77 27.01 -14.78 -5.45
N GLY A 78 28.27 -14.50 -5.19
CA GLY A 78 28.99 -13.43 -5.87
C GLY A 78 28.58 -12.06 -5.39
N ARG A 79 28.07 -11.97 -4.18
CA ARG A 79 27.60 -10.73 -3.56
C ARG A 79 26.45 -10.09 -4.32
N LYS A 80 25.70 -10.87 -5.06
CA LYS A 80 24.60 -10.34 -5.85
C LYS A 80 23.37 -10.20 -4.97
N SER A 81 22.91 -8.98 -4.82
CA SER A 81 21.66 -8.72 -4.09
C SER A 81 20.47 -9.08 -4.95
N GLY A 82 19.43 -9.59 -4.32
CA GLY A 82 18.18 -9.85 -5.00
C GLY A 82 17.52 -8.54 -5.42
N LYS A 83 16.73 -8.62 -6.47
CA LYS A 83 15.99 -7.47 -6.98
C LYS A 83 14.86 -7.12 -6.01
N ASP A 84 14.61 -5.84 -5.82
CA ASP A 84 13.48 -5.37 -5.03
C ASP A 84 12.18 -5.66 -5.77
N GLY A 85 11.14 -6.02 -5.03
CA GLY A 85 9.82 -6.19 -5.60
C GLY A 85 9.21 -4.84 -5.99
N ALA A 86 8.40 -4.84 -7.03
CA ALA A 86 7.76 -3.63 -7.49
C ALA A 86 6.67 -3.20 -6.51
N ASN A 87 6.54 -1.90 -6.30
CA ASN A 87 5.43 -1.35 -5.53
C ASN A 87 4.14 -1.49 -6.33
N LEU A 88 3.05 -1.67 -5.62
CA LEU A 88 1.73 -1.70 -6.24
C LEU A 88 1.02 -0.40 -5.89
N VAL A 89 0.64 0.35 -6.91
CA VAL A 89 -0.09 1.60 -6.73
C VAL A 89 -1.58 1.31 -6.94
N ILE A 90 -2.37 1.62 -5.93
CA ILE A 90 -3.83 1.50 -5.99
C ILE A 90 -4.39 2.90 -6.12
N ARG A 91 -5.15 3.13 -7.18
CA ARG A 91 -5.74 4.44 -7.43
C ARG A 91 -7.10 4.51 -6.77
N VAL A 92 -7.36 5.63 -6.10
CA VAL A 92 -8.61 5.87 -5.40
C VAL A 92 -9.13 7.26 -5.74
N PRO A 93 -10.44 7.47 -5.69
CA PRO A 93 -11.00 8.80 -5.91
C PRO A 93 -10.56 9.76 -4.80
N ARG A 94 -10.50 11.03 -5.14
CA ARG A 94 -10.21 12.06 -4.14
C ARG A 94 -11.30 12.08 -3.09
N GLY A 95 -10.90 12.18 -1.83
CA GLY A 95 -11.84 12.18 -0.72
C GLY A 95 -12.14 10.80 -0.16
N THR A 96 -11.40 9.78 -0.58
CA THR A 96 -11.53 8.44 -0.03
C THR A 96 -10.94 8.39 1.37
N LEU A 97 -11.73 7.91 2.33
CA LEU A 97 -11.25 7.61 3.67
C LEU A 97 -10.83 6.15 3.73
N VAL A 98 -9.69 5.90 4.32
CA VAL A 98 -9.18 4.55 4.54
C VAL A 98 -9.33 4.24 6.01
N ARG A 99 -10.11 3.21 6.33
CA ARG A 99 -10.34 2.79 7.70
C ARG A 99 -9.84 1.37 7.92
N ASP A 100 -9.34 1.13 9.11
CA ASP A 100 -9.00 -0.23 9.50
C ASP A 100 -10.27 -1.06 9.63
N ALA A 101 -10.29 -2.24 9.02
CA ALA A 101 -11.50 -3.04 8.99
C ALA A 101 -11.85 -3.63 10.35
N GLU A 102 -10.87 -3.79 11.23
CA GLU A 102 -11.11 -4.38 12.56
C GLU A 102 -11.47 -3.33 13.58
N THR A 103 -10.73 -2.23 13.64
CA THR A 103 -10.93 -1.20 14.65
C THR A 103 -11.82 -0.07 14.19
N ASN A 104 -12.03 0.03 12.88
CA ASN A 104 -12.79 1.11 12.23
C ASN A 104 -12.18 2.50 12.41
N GLU A 105 -10.91 2.55 12.81
CA GLU A 105 -10.20 3.82 12.93
C GLU A 105 -9.76 4.31 11.57
N ILE A 106 -9.72 5.62 11.41
CA ILE A 106 -9.25 6.22 10.16
C ILE A 106 -7.74 6.08 10.09
N ILE A 107 -7.28 5.44 9.03
CA ILE A 107 -5.85 5.32 8.77
C ILE A 107 -5.36 6.54 8.01
N GLN A 108 -6.08 6.95 6.98
CA GLN A 108 -5.68 8.07 6.15
C GLN A 108 -6.89 8.66 5.41
N ASP A 109 -6.85 9.96 5.19
CA ASP A 109 -7.81 10.68 4.38
C ASP A 109 -7.12 11.04 3.06
N MET A 110 -7.59 10.47 1.97
CA MET A 110 -6.99 10.67 0.65
C MET A 110 -7.61 11.88 -0.04
N SER A 111 -7.50 13.03 0.60
CA SER A 111 -8.01 14.29 0.02
C SER A 111 -6.92 15.10 -0.67
N GLY A 112 -5.66 14.80 -0.42
CA GLY A 112 -4.54 15.46 -1.07
C GLY A 112 -4.05 14.67 -2.28
N SER A 113 -3.09 15.22 -2.97
CA SER A 113 -2.52 14.56 -4.15
C SER A 113 -1.31 13.72 -3.83
N GLU A 114 -0.85 13.73 -2.60
CA GLU A 114 0.35 13.00 -2.22
C GLU A 114 0.06 11.51 -2.06
N PRO A 115 0.94 10.65 -2.57
CA PRO A 115 0.75 9.22 -2.37
C PRO A 115 0.94 8.85 -0.90
N TYR A 116 0.25 7.83 -0.48
CA TYR A 116 0.32 7.32 0.88
C TYR A 116 0.73 5.85 0.87
N VAL A 117 1.75 5.51 1.65
CA VAL A 117 2.19 4.11 1.77
C VAL A 117 1.30 3.42 2.79
N LEU A 118 0.39 2.59 2.32
CA LEU A 118 -0.54 1.87 3.18
C LEU A 118 0.11 0.68 3.85
N CYS A 119 0.88 -0.09 3.09
CA CYS A 119 1.62 -1.24 3.61
C CYS A 119 3.05 -1.16 3.12
N LYS A 120 3.98 -1.31 4.04
CA LYS A 120 5.40 -1.30 3.68
C LYS A 120 5.87 -2.71 3.33
N GLY A 121 6.66 -2.81 2.27
CA GLY A 121 7.28 -4.06 1.90
C GLY A 121 8.26 -4.55 2.97
N GLY A 122 8.44 -5.84 3.04
CA GLY A 122 9.35 -6.44 3.99
C GLY A 122 10.81 -6.16 3.64
N ARG A 123 11.63 -6.06 4.66
CA ARG A 123 13.04 -5.84 4.47
C ARG A 123 13.71 -7.11 3.97
N GLY A 124 14.63 -6.99 3.02
CA GLY A 124 15.44 -8.13 2.58
C GLY A 124 16.39 -8.59 3.67
N GLY A 125 16.68 -9.87 3.71
CA GLY A 125 17.59 -10.45 4.68
C GLY A 125 19.04 -10.24 4.26
N TRP A 126 19.93 -10.12 5.22
CA TRP A 126 21.36 -10.01 4.95
C TRP A 126 21.94 -11.34 4.53
N GLY A 127 22.77 -11.31 3.49
CA GLY A 127 23.58 -12.46 3.10
C GLY A 127 24.69 -12.73 4.09
N ASN A 128 25.30 -13.92 3.97
CA ASN A 128 26.31 -14.32 4.93
C ASN A 128 27.58 -13.45 4.88
N MET A 129 27.77 -12.68 3.83
CA MET A 129 28.92 -11.78 3.74
C MET A 129 28.95 -10.74 4.86
N HIS A 130 27.78 -10.40 5.43
CA HIS A 130 27.72 -9.43 6.53
C HIS A 130 28.05 -10.03 7.88
N PHE A 131 28.17 -11.33 7.98
CA PHE A 131 28.38 -12.02 9.26
C PHE A 131 29.79 -12.53 9.45
N ALA A 132 30.71 -12.17 8.56
CA ALA A 132 32.09 -12.50 8.71
C ALA A 132 32.72 -11.67 9.84
N THR A 133 33.41 -12.34 10.73
CA THR A 133 34.13 -11.68 11.81
C THR A 133 35.53 -12.29 11.88
N PRO A 134 36.49 -11.65 12.58
CA PRO A 134 37.81 -12.25 12.72
C PRO A 134 37.80 -13.64 13.34
N THR A 135 36.82 -13.93 14.18
CA THR A 135 36.68 -15.24 14.81
C THR A 135 35.76 -16.17 14.03
N ARG A 136 34.98 -15.65 13.09
CA ARG A 136 34.06 -16.44 12.26
C ARG A 136 34.22 -16.00 10.83
N GLN A 137 35.12 -16.64 10.13
CA GLN A 137 35.41 -16.26 8.75
C GLN A 137 34.61 -17.05 7.72
N VAL A 138 33.89 -18.07 8.18
CA VAL A 138 33.08 -18.94 7.31
C VAL A 138 31.64 -19.01 7.87
N PRO A 139 30.90 -17.90 7.89
CA PRO A 139 29.53 -17.94 8.41
C PRO A 139 28.66 -18.76 7.47
N ARG A 140 27.95 -19.74 8.02
CA ARG A 140 27.09 -20.64 7.26
C ARG A 140 25.62 -20.30 7.46
N PHE A 141 25.34 -19.05 7.77
CA PHE A 141 23.96 -18.59 7.96
C PHE A 141 23.78 -17.23 7.32
N ALA A 142 22.54 -16.94 6.98
CA ALA A 142 22.11 -15.65 6.49
C ALA A 142 20.78 -15.35 7.14
N LYS A 143 20.31 -14.12 7.02
CA LYS A 143 19.01 -13.75 7.55
C LYS A 143 17.93 -13.96 6.52
N ALA A 144 16.78 -14.46 6.97
CA ALA A 144 15.60 -14.51 6.14
C ALA A 144 15.06 -13.11 5.96
N GLY A 145 14.36 -12.90 4.85
CA GLY A 145 13.63 -11.67 4.64
C GLY A 145 12.48 -11.54 5.64
N LEU A 146 12.07 -10.32 5.91
CA LEU A 146 10.95 -10.06 6.79
C LEU A 146 9.66 -10.01 5.99
N PRO A 147 8.53 -10.41 6.60
CA PRO A 147 7.25 -10.32 5.88
C PRO A 147 6.85 -8.88 5.68
N GLY A 148 6.14 -8.61 4.59
CA GLY A 148 5.54 -7.32 4.34
C GLY A 148 4.33 -7.11 5.24
N GLU A 149 3.95 -5.85 5.38
CA GLU A 149 2.74 -5.52 6.13
C GLU A 149 1.49 -5.93 5.35
N SER A 150 0.43 -6.22 6.07
CA SER A 150 -0.85 -6.51 5.46
C SER A 150 -1.96 -5.88 6.30
N HIS A 151 -3.02 -5.46 5.62
CA HIS A 151 -4.18 -4.87 6.28
C HIS A 151 -5.45 -5.26 5.54
N ASP A 152 -6.52 -5.39 6.31
CA ASP A 152 -7.87 -5.36 5.77
C ASP A 152 -8.38 -3.96 6.05
N VAL A 153 -8.82 -3.28 5.01
CA VAL A 153 -9.27 -1.90 5.15
C VAL A 153 -10.61 -1.70 4.46
N PHE A 154 -11.37 -0.74 4.96
CA PHE A 154 -12.51 -0.19 4.26
C PHE A 154 -12.07 1.07 3.56
N LEU A 155 -12.45 1.18 2.30
CA LEU A 155 -12.39 2.42 1.55
C LEU A 155 -13.77 3.02 1.56
N GLU A 156 -13.87 4.26 1.99
CA GLU A 156 -15.14 4.95 2.10
C GLU A 156 -15.04 6.27 1.39
N LEU A 157 -15.90 6.47 0.40
CA LEU A 157 -15.86 7.70 -0.36
C LEU A 157 -16.78 8.71 0.28
N LYS A 158 -16.24 9.89 0.59
CA LYS A 158 -17.07 10.99 1.06
C LYS A 158 -17.93 11.49 -0.09
N LEU A 159 -19.22 11.46 0.11
CA LEU A 159 -20.13 11.97 -0.89
C LEU A 159 -20.15 13.48 -0.85
N LEU A 160 -20.19 14.06 -2.02
CA LEU A 160 -20.23 15.51 -2.15
C LEU A 160 -21.63 16.03 -2.43
N ALA A 161 -22.62 15.32 -1.93
CA ALA A 161 -24.00 15.71 -2.15
C ALA A 161 -24.28 17.13 -1.64
N ASP A 162 -23.66 17.49 -0.55
CA ASP A 162 -23.84 18.82 -0.01
C ASP A 162 -23.36 19.90 -0.96
N VAL A 163 -22.35 19.61 -1.70
CA VAL A 163 -21.86 20.56 -2.69
C VAL A 163 -22.90 20.81 -3.74
N GLY A 164 -23.60 19.79 -4.15
CA GLY A 164 -24.67 19.94 -5.10
C GLY A 164 -25.80 20.81 -4.56
N LEU A 165 -26.14 20.61 -3.32
CA LEU A 165 -27.18 21.43 -2.71
C LEU A 165 -26.76 22.88 -2.60
N ILE A 166 -25.54 23.09 -2.23
CA ILE A 166 -25.04 24.44 -2.12
C ILE A 166 -25.01 25.13 -3.45
N GLY A 167 -24.80 24.38 -4.50
CA GLY A 167 -24.78 24.93 -5.82
C GLY A 167 -26.13 25.47 -6.31
N PHE A 168 -27.22 25.11 -5.68
CA PHE A 168 -28.51 25.65 -6.08
C PHE A 168 -28.57 27.12 -5.73
N PRO A 169 -29.05 27.89 -6.59
CA PRO A 169 -29.21 29.25 -6.28
C PRO A 169 -30.29 29.36 -5.31
N ASN A 170 -30.35 30.22 -4.69
CA ASN A 170 -31.24 30.38 -3.80
C ASN A 170 -32.44 30.63 -4.25
N VAL A 171 -32.71 30.41 -5.01
CA VAL A 171 -33.74 30.46 -5.44
C VAL A 171 -34.52 30.12 -4.90
N GLY A 172 -34.44 30.10 -4.75
CA GLY A 172 -34.93 29.71 -4.13
C GLY A 172 -34.25 29.44 -3.10
N LYS A 173 -33.51 29.94 -2.81
CA LYS A 173 -32.83 29.67 -1.89
C LYS A 173 -33.42 29.81 -0.69
N SER A 174 -33.92 30.66 -0.44
CA SER A 174 -34.51 30.72 0.79
C SER A 174 -35.63 29.81 0.86
N THR A 175 -36.27 29.67 -0.15
CA THR A 175 -37.25 28.69 -0.19
C THR A 175 -36.66 27.35 0.01
N LEU A 176 -35.57 27.11 -0.62
CA LEU A 176 -34.96 25.86 -0.49
C LEU A 176 -34.53 25.61 0.94
N LEU A 177 -34.00 26.57 1.56
CA LEU A 177 -33.61 26.40 2.92
C LEU A 177 -34.77 26.13 3.81
N SER A 178 -35.84 26.81 3.56
CA SER A 178 -37.03 26.56 4.29
C SER A 178 -37.51 25.19 4.12
N VAL A 179 -37.51 24.77 2.91
CA VAL A 179 -37.98 23.46 2.61
C VAL A 179 -37.07 22.42 3.18
N VAL A 180 -35.89 22.61 2.99
CA VAL A 180 -34.96 21.63 3.50
C VAL A 180 -34.94 21.62 4.96
N SER A 181 -35.14 22.71 5.47
CA SER A 181 -35.29 22.72 6.84
C SER A 181 -36.66 22.79 7.16
N LYS A 182 -37.48 23.22 6.51
CA LYS A 182 -38.54 23.51 6.57
C LYS A 182 -38.71 24.46 6.60
N ALA A 183 -38.20 24.95 6.42
CA ALA A 183 -38.10 25.83 6.36
C ALA A 183 -38.27 26.47 5.66
N GLN A 184 -38.52 26.90 5.65
CA GLN A 184 -38.78 27.47 4.96
C GLN A 184 -38.56 28.39 4.56
N PRO A 185 -38.35 28.84 4.50
CA PRO A 185 -38.34 29.79 4.10
C PRO A 185 -38.94 30.24 3.39
N LYS A 186 -39.38 30.67 3.18
CA LYS A 186 -39.80 30.96 2.31
C LYS A 186 -39.26 31.44 1.48
N LEU A 187 -38.94 31.47 1.05
CA LEU A 187 -38.41 31.70 0.12
C LEU A 187 -38.23 32.19 -0.54
N SER A 188 -38.50 32.51 -0.63
CA SER A 188 -38.45 32.79 -1.43
C SER A 188 -37.90 32.81 -2.05
#